data_86b99202c7ec84d885177cd61e84e349
#
_entry.id   86b99202c7ec84d885177cd61e84e349
#
_cell.length_a   1.000
_cell.length_b   1.000
_cell.length_c   1.000
_cell.angle_alpha   90.00
_cell.angle_beta   90.00
_cell.angle_gamma   90.00
#
_symmetry.space_group_name_H-M   'P 1'
#
loop_
_entity.id
_entity.type
_entity.pdbx_description
1 polymer ?
#
loop_
_entity_poly.entity_id
_entity_poly.type
_entity_poly.pdbx_seq_one_letter_code
_entity_poly.pdbx_strand_id
1 'polypeptide(L)'
;MAEIDTSGGGHKKGPGVKKAKKLSTRVDLTPMVDLGFLLVTFFVFTTTMSTQTAMNMNEPNDKDTTQQQKVKESGSMTILLGKDNQIYYYYGQLNPDNASEQFKNTSFKNIRQLIVDKKKSTNEDELMFIIKSDDESTFANAINILDEMTISDIPPGHYAEVNISETEQKLIRETEAVNNIK
;
A
#
# COMPACT_ATOMS: atom_id res chain seq x y z
N MET A 1 -30.60 -33.70 -1.51
CA MET A 1 -30.94 -34.77 -0.53
C MET A 1 -30.40 -36.07 -1.09
N ALA A 2 -29.39 -36.64 -0.50
CA ALA A 2 -28.85 -37.94 -0.88
C ALA A 2 -29.43 -38.98 0.09
N GLU A 3 -30.41 -39.78 -0.37
CA GLU A 3 -30.98 -40.92 0.35
C GLU A 3 -30.15 -42.15 0.00
N ILE A 4 -29.59 -42.81 1.01
CA ILE A 4 -29.00 -44.13 0.87
C ILE A 4 -30.07 -45.13 1.33
N ASP A 5 -30.71 -45.81 0.37
CA ASP A 5 -31.69 -46.86 0.64
C ASP A 5 -30.95 -48.20 0.77
N THR A 6 -30.95 -48.76 1.96
CA THR A 6 -30.46 -50.13 2.24
C THR A 6 -31.61 -51.09 2.39
N SER A 7 -32.35 -51.33 1.29
CA SER A 7 -33.34 -52.39 1.22
C SER A 7 -32.69 -53.69 0.73
N GLY A 8 -32.36 -54.57 1.62
CA GLY A 8 -31.75 -55.87 1.32
C GLY A 8 -32.59 -57.06 1.78
N GLY A 9 -33.09 -57.82 0.81
CA GLY A 9 -33.20 -59.27 0.78
C GLY A 9 -34.19 -59.99 1.72
N GLY A 10 -35.24 -60.53 1.11
CA GLY A 10 -36.20 -61.42 1.78
C GLY A 10 -35.64 -62.79 2.12
N HIS A 11 -36.00 -63.30 3.31
CA HIS A 11 -35.88 -64.68 3.67
C HIS A 11 -37.24 -65.22 4.26
N LYS A 12 -37.53 -66.47 3.90
CA LYS A 12 -38.75 -67.21 4.14
C LYS A 12 -39.11 -67.29 5.62
N LYS A 13 -40.46 -67.28 5.86
CA LYS A 13 -41.12 -67.37 7.15
C LYS A 13 -40.87 -68.70 7.83
N GLY A 14 -40.30 -68.70 9.04
CA GLY A 14 -40.46 -69.75 10.06
C GLY A 14 -41.45 -69.26 11.12
N PRO A 15 -42.23 -70.18 11.81
CA PRO A 15 -43.24 -69.77 12.77
C PRO A 15 -42.61 -69.30 14.08
N GLY A 16 -42.96 -68.08 14.50
CA GLY A 16 -42.82 -67.69 15.88
C GLY A 16 -41.85 -66.53 16.26
N VAL A 17 -41.19 -65.89 15.33
CA VAL A 17 -40.30 -64.73 15.70
C VAL A 17 -40.96 -63.44 15.22
N LYS A 18 -41.37 -62.59 16.17
CA LYS A 18 -41.79 -61.21 15.84
C LYS A 18 -40.64 -60.49 15.23
N LYS A 19 -40.71 -60.22 13.93
CA LYS A 19 -39.70 -59.41 13.24
C LYS A 19 -39.64 -58.01 13.88
N ALA A 20 -38.56 -57.68 14.52
CA ALA A 20 -38.27 -56.31 14.91
C ALA A 20 -38.30 -55.44 13.64
N LYS A 21 -39.09 -54.39 13.64
CA LYS A 21 -39.25 -53.45 12.57
C LYS A 21 -37.83 -52.75 12.44
N LYS A 22 -37.10 -53.06 11.37
CA LYS A 22 -35.84 -52.35 11.09
C LYS A 22 -36.18 -50.87 10.93
N LEU A 23 -35.81 -50.09 11.90
CA LEU A 23 -35.78 -48.63 11.78
C LEU A 23 -34.79 -48.30 10.68
N SER A 24 -35.25 -47.75 9.58
CA SER A 24 -34.40 -47.15 8.57
C SER A 24 -33.68 -45.95 9.23
N THR A 25 -32.43 -46.11 9.52
CA THR A 25 -31.55 -44.99 9.96
C THR A 25 -31.27 -44.14 8.73
N ARG A 26 -32.15 -43.21 8.45
CA ARG A 26 -31.87 -42.15 7.48
C ARG A 26 -30.87 -41.21 8.16
N VAL A 27 -29.67 -41.22 7.69
CA VAL A 27 -28.65 -40.24 8.13
C VAL A 27 -28.91 -38.95 7.34
N ASP A 28 -29.33 -37.92 8.06
CA ASP A 28 -29.46 -36.59 7.46
C ASP A 28 -28.10 -35.99 7.27
N LEU A 29 -27.68 -35.84 6.02
CA LEU A 29 -26.37 -35.26 5.67
C LEU A 29 -26.38 -33.71 5.58
N THR A 30 -27.56 -33.10 5.74
CA THR A 30 -27.72 -31.64 5.64
C THR A 30 -26.80 -30.89 6.59
N PRO A 31 -26.65 -31.27 7.87
CA PRO A 31 -25.71 -30.55 8.77
C PRO A 31 -24.23 -30.68 8.36
N MET A 32 -23.84 -31.77 7.74
CA MET A 32 -22.45 -31.95 7.25
C MET A 32 -22.17 -31.09 6.06
N VAL A 33 -23.11 -30.93 5.12
CA VAL A 33 -22.98 -30.06 3.95
C VAL A 33 -22.95 -28.59 4.39
N ASP A 34 -23.77 -28.18 5.35
CA ASP A 34 -23.83 -26.85 5.87
C ASP A 34 -22.49 -26.45 6.56
N LEU A 35 -21.94 -27.37 7.37
CA LEU A 35 -20.63 -27.16 8.00
C LEU A 35 -19.50 -27.03 6.95
N GLY A 36 -19.55 -27.84 5.89
CA GLY A 36 -18.61 -27.73 4.77
C GLY A 36 -18.74 -26.40 4.03
N PHE A 37 -19.97 -25.94 3.81
CA PHE A 37 -20.23 -24.65 3.16
C PHE A 37 -19.76 -23.47 4.02
N LEU A 38 -20.03 -23.51 5.33
CA LEU A 38 -19.52 -22.49 6.26
C LEU A 38 -18.00 -22.45 6.29
N LEU A 39 -17.34 -23.61 6.26
CA LEU A 39 -15.88 -23.68 6.20
C LEU A 39 -15.33 -23.03 4.91
N VAL A 40 -15.91 -23.38 3.76
CA VAL A 40 -15.51 -22.82 2.46
C VAL A 40 -15.73 -21.31 2.42
N THR A 41 -16.89 -20.83 2.84
CA THR A 41 -17.18 -19.38 2.87
C THR A 41 -16.25 -18.64 3.83
N PHE A 42 -15.92 -19.21 4.97
CA PHE A 42 -14.93 -18.64 5.89
C PHE A 42 -13.54 -18.54 5.26
N PHE A 43 -13.06 -19.59 4.60
CA PHE A 43 -11.76 -19.53 3.92
C PHE A 43 -11.74 -18.54 2.76
N VAL A 44 -12.79 -18.51 1.94
CA VAL A 44 -12.89 -17.52 0.85
C VAL A 44 -12.87 -16.10 1.41
N PHE A 45 -13.63 -15.83 2.47
CA PHE A 45 -13.65 -14.53 3.11
C PHE A 45 -12.29 -14.14 3.72
N THR A 46 -11.64 -15.05 4.44
CA THR A 46 -10.33 -14.76 5.04
C THR A 46 -9.22 -14.57 4.01
N THR A 47 -9.23 -15.33 2.90
CA THR A 47 -8.24 -15.16 1.82
C THR A 47 -8.42 -13.85 1.05
N THR A 48 -9.67 -13.41 0.84
CA THR A 48 -9.91 -12.10 0.17
C THR A 48 -9.53 -10.91 1.03
N MET A 49 -9.58 -11.02 2.35
CA MET A 49 -9.12 -9.96 3.26
C MET A 49 -7.60 -9.91 3.43
N SER A 50 -6.86 -10.94 3.02
CA SER A 50 -5.42 -11.03 3.13
C SER A 50 -4.67 -10.53 1.90
N THR A 51 -5.29 -9.79 1.00
CA THR A 51 -4.58 -9.15 -0.09
C THR A 51 -3.71 -8.03 0.47
N GLN A 52 -2.40 -8.29 0.53
CA GLN A 52 -1.43 -7.25 0.85
C GLN A 52 -1.45 -6.22 -0.28
N THR A 53 -1.85 -5.00 0.05
CA THR A 53 -1.71 -3.88 -0.86
C THR A 53 -0.24 -3.45 -0.83
N ALA A 54 0.55 -3.93 -1.79
CA ALA A 54 1.91 -3.44 -1.97
C ALA A 54 1.85 -2.05 -2.61
N MET A 55 2.57 -1.11 -2.04
CA MET A 55 2.80 0.18 -2.70
C MET A 55 3.71 -0.03 -3.91
N ASN A 56 3.30 0.47 -5.07
CA ASN A 56 4.14 0.48 -6.25
C ASN A 56 5.14 1.65 -6.13
N MET A 57 6.37 1.32 -5.79
CA MET A 57 7.48 2.26 -5.78
C MET A 57 8.22 2.14 -7.11
N ASN A 58 8.25 3.21 -7.89
CA ASN A 58 9.06 3.28 -9.10
C ASN A 58 10.46 3.74 -8.71
N GLU A 59 11.40 2.82 -8.64
CA GLU A 59 12.82 3.18 -8.60
C GLU A 59 13.27 3.57 -10.02
N PRO A 60 13.94 4.71 -10.19
CA PRO A 60 14.55 5.07 -11.46
C PRO A 60 15.58 4.00 -11.83
N ASN A 61 15.49 3.48 -13.05
CA ASN A 61 16.43 2.48 -13.52
C ASN A 61 17.76 3.16 -13.89
N ASP A 62 18.78 2.99 -13.07
CA ASP A 62 20.11 3.59 -13.28
C ASP A 62 20.82 3.12 -14.58
N LYS A 63 20.26 2.13 -15.25
CA LYS A 63 20.86 1.51 -16.44
C LYS A 63 20.45 2.14 -17.77
N ASP A 64 19.38 2.91 -17.82
CA ASP A 64 18.87 3.50 -19.04
C ASP A 64 19.04 5.02 -19.06
N THR A 65 20.27 5.47 -19.32
CA THR A 65 20.63 6.88 -19.51
C THR A 65 19.94 7.53 -20.71
N THR A 66 19.21 6.77 -21.54
CA THR A 66 18.62 7.23 -22.79
C THR A 66 17.16 7.66 -22.67
N GLN A 67 16.48 7.36 -21.56
CA GLN A 67 15.08 7.78 -21.30
C GLN A 67 14.94 8.52 -19.96
N GLN A 68 15.89 9.36 -19.61
CA GLN A 68 15.58 10.41 -18.65
C GLN A 68 14.51 11.29 -19.31
N GLN A 69 13.24 11.02 -18.98
CA GLN A 69 12.21 12.01 -19.20
C GLN A 69 12.72 13.28 -18.57
N LYS A 70 13.06 14.26 -19.39
CA LYS A 70 13.42 15.59 -18.91
C LYS A 70 12.20 16.13 -18.19
N VAL A 71 12.15 15.86 -16.89
CA VAL A 71 11.14 16.46 -16.01
C VAL A 71 11.35 17.96 -16.17
N LYS A 72 10.35 18.66 -16.69
CA LYS A 72 10.44 20.11 -16.79
C LYS A 72 10.57 20.66 -15.39
N GLU A 73 11.58 21.50 -15.16
CA GLU A 73 11.87 22.09 -13.86
C GLU A 73 10.64 22.73 -13.21
N SER A 74 9.77 23.33 -14.01
CA SER A 74 8.52 23.96 -13.54
C SER A 74 7.52 22.97 -12.96
N GLY A 75 7.54 21.70 -13.38
CA GLY A 75 6.59 20.65 -12.95
C GLY A 75 7.06 19.87 -11.74
N SER A 76 8.35 19.91 -11.40
CA SER A 76 8.91 19.10 -10.33
C SER A 76 8.79 19.73 -8.94
N MET A 77 8.61 18.89 -7.93
CA MET A 77 8.69 19.25 -6.52
C MET A 77 9.48 18.17 -5.80
N THR A 78 10.57 18.57 -5.15
CA THR A 78 11.38 17.65 -4.35
C THR A 78 10.98 17.77 -2.88
N ILE A 79 10.74 16.62 -2.25
CA ILE A 79 10.38 16.47 -0.84
C ILE A 79 11.51 15.72 -0.16
N LEU A 80 12.10 16.31 0.86
CA LEU A 80 13.18 15.72 1.64
C LEU A 80 12.67 15.41 3.04
N LEU A 81 12.99 14.22 3.50
CA LEU A 81 12.61 13.73 4.83
C LEU A 81 13.81 13.84 5.75
N GLY A 82 13.71 14.68 6.76
CA GLY A 82 14.74 14.89 7.77
C GLY A 82 14.44 14.17 9.08
N LYS A 83 15.22 14.52 10.08
CA LYS A 83 15.07 14.05 11.46
C LYS A 83 13.78 14.59 12.11
N ASP A 84 13.31 13.92 13.15
CA ASP A 84 12.18 14.35 14.00
C ASP A 84 10.90 14.72 13.24
N ASN A 85 10.59 13.97 12.18
CA ASN A 85 9.43 14.18 11.32
C ASN A 85 9.41 15.56 10.62
N GLN A 86 10.56 16.16 10.42
CA GLN A 86 10.70 17.38 9.62
C GLN A 86 10.67 17.05 8.14
N ILE A 87 9.97 17.86 7.39
CA ILE A 87 9.89 17.77 5.94
C ILE A 87 10.41 19.07 5.34
N TYR A 88 11.29 18.93 4.39
CA TYR A 88 11.79 20.05 3.60
C TYR A 88 11.35 19.87 2.16
N TYR A 89 11.19 20.96 1.45
CA TYR A 89 10.81 20.89 0.04
C TYR A 89 11.32 22.08 -0.74
N TYR A 90 11.47 21.87 -2.02
CA TYR A 90 11.75 22.93 -3.00
C TYR A 90 11.11 22.58 -4.35
N TYR A 91 10.99 23.59 -5.21
CA TYR A 91 10.42 23.43 -6.54
C TYR A 91 11.53 23.50 -7.59
N GLY A 92 11.45 22.66 -8.61
CA GLY A 92 12.40 22.63 -9.70
C GLY A 92 13.77 22.08 -9.31
N GLN A 93 14.81 22.66 -9.87
CA GLN A 93 16.20 22.35 -9.52
C GLN A 93 16.70 23.29 -8.43
N LEU A 94 17.46 22.72 -7.50
CA LEU A 94 18.12 23.49 -6.46
C LEU A 94 19.29 24.27 -7.06
N ASN A 95 19.23 25.59 -7.02
CA ASN A 95 20.31 26.43 -7.51
C ASN A 95 21.29 26.74 -6.36
N PRO A 96 22.58 26.39 -6.50
CA PRO A 96 23.55 26.58 -5.41
C PRO A 96 23.63 28.03 -4.88
N ASP A 97 23.39 29.01 -5.75
CA ASP A 97 23.49 30.44 -5.38
C ASP A 97 22.32 30.92 -4.51
N ASN A 98 21.12 30.28 -4.62
CA ASN A 98 19.93 30.67 -3.91
C ASN A 98 19.28 29.48 -3.16
N ALA A 99 20.08 28.48 -2.84
CA ALA A 99 19.59 27.24 -2.25
C ALA A 99 18.81 27.46 -0.95
N SER A 100 19.31 28.30 -0.06
CA SER A 100 18.69 28.59 1.23
C SER A 100 17.33 29.28 1.13
N GLU A 101 17.10 30.08 0.08
CA GLU A 101 15.80 30.74 -0.16
C GLU A 101 14.76 29.80 -0.77
N GLN A 102 15.22 28.86 -1.60
CA GLN A 102 14.35 27.88 -2.25
C GLN A 102 13.96 26.77 -1.28
N PHE A 103 14.81 26.47 -0.32
CA PHE A 103 14.66 25.39 0.63
C PHE A 103 13.68 25.79 1.75
N LYS A 104 12.53 25.16 1.78
CA LYS A 104 11.45 25.48 2.73
C LYS A 104 11.18 24.31 3.65
N ASN A 105 10.83 24.64 4.90
CA ASN A 105 10.41 23.65 5.89
C ASN A 105 8.89 23.56 5.95
N THR A 106 8.37 22.35 6.18
CA THR A 106 6.95 22.09 6.38
C THR A 106 6.76 20.89 7.34
N SER A 107 5.51 20.61 7.66
CA SER A 107 5.15 19.47 8.52
C SER A 107 4.20 18.52 7.77
N PHE A 108 4.05 17.30 8.28
CA PHE A 108 3.10 16.32 7.75
C PHE A 108 1.65 16.83 7.71
N LYS A 109 1.28 17.80 8.55
CA LYS A 109 -0.05 18.40 8.53
C LYS A 109 -0.29 19.27 7.29
N ASN A 110 0.75 19.92 6.80
CA ASN A 110 0.66 20.90 5.73
C ASN A 110 1.10 20.36 4.37
N ILE A 111 1.87 19.27 4.35
CA ILE A 111 2.43 18.73 3.10
C ILE A 111 1.33 18.33 2.10
N ARG A 112 0.22 17.77 2.58
CA ARG A 112 -0.92 17.41 1.73
C ARG A 112 -1.44 18.61 0.94
N GLN A 113 -1.60 19.75 1.59
CA GLN A 113 -2.07 20.97 0.93
C GLN A 113 -1.09 21.39 -0.17
N LEU A 114 0.22 21.32 0.10
CA LEU A 114 1.27 21.67 -0.87
C LEU A 114 1.26 20.73 -2.07
N ILE A 115 1.08 19.43 -1.85
CA ILE A 115 0.97 18.42 -2.91
C ILE A 115 -0.26 18.71 -3.79
N VAL A 116 -1.41 18.96 -3.17
CA VAL A 116 -2.66 19.26 -3.89
C VAL A 116 -2.56 20.58 -4.66
N ASP A 117 -1.96 21.60 -4.07
CA ASP A 117 -1.78 22.89 -4.72
C ASP A 117 -0.81 22.78 -5.91
N LYS A 118 0.26 21.99 -5.76
CA LYS A 118 1.18 21.69 -6.86
C LYS A 118 0.48 20.92 -7.97
N LYS A 119 -0.32 19.90 -7.65
CA LYS A 119 -1.13 19.15 -8.62
C LYS A 119 -2.05 20.06 -9.41
N LYS A 120 -2.71 21.01 -8.77
CA LYS A 120 -3.62 21.97 -9.42
C LYS A 120 -2.91 22.99 -10.31
N SER A 121 -1.69 23.37 -9.95
CA SER A 121 -0.92 24.40 -10.64
C SER A 121 -0.07 23.87 -11.81
N THR A 122 0.07 22.54 -11.92
CA THR A 122 0.94 21.90 -12.91
C THR A 122 0.13 20.97 -13.79
N ASN A 123 0.46 20.89 -15.08
CA ASN A 123 -0.15 19.92 -15.98
C ASN A 123 0.23 18.49 -15.56
N GLU A 124 -0.70 17.57 -15.69
CA GLU A 124 -0.54 16.18 -15.26
C GLU A 124 0.70 15.52 -15.90
N ASP A 125 0.93 15.75 -17.19
CA ASP A 125 2.08 15.19 -17.94
C ASP A 125 3.46 15.73 -17.48
N GLU A 126 3.50 16.85 -16.78
CA GLU A 126 4.74 17.51 -16.34
C GLU A 126 4.95 17.38 -14.83
N LEU A 127 3.94 16.88 -14.12
CA LEU A 127 3.94 16.76 -12.67
C LEU A 127 4.87 15.63 -12.23
N MET A 128 5.84 15.94 -11.38
CA MET A 128 6.74 14.95 -10.81
C MET A 128 7.11 15.29 -9.36
N PHE A 129 6.91 14.34 -8.47
CA PHE A 129 7.36 14.44 -7.09
C PHE A 129 8.61 13.58 -6.90
N ILE A 130 9.66 14.16 -6.36
CA ILE A 130 10.91 13.47 -6.07
C ILE A 130 11.01 13.37 -4.54
N ILE A 131 11.02 12.16 -4.02
CA ILE A 131 11.11 11.88 -2.58
C ILE A 131 12.55 11.50 -2.28
N LYS A 132 13.15 12.13 -1.27
CA LYS A 132 14.51 11.85 -0.84
C LYS A 132 14.51 11.72 0.67
N SER A 133 15.10 10.64 1.15
CA SER A 133 15.20 10.36 2.58
C SER A 133 16.63 10.64 3.05
N ASP A 134 16.79 11.44 4.11
CA ASP A 134 18.06 11.60 4.79
C ASP A 134 18.35 10.37 5.67
N ASP A 135 19.62 10.12 5.96
CA ASP A 135 20.07 8.99 6.79
C ASP A 135 19.48 9.01 8.21
N GLU A 136 19.13 10.19 8.72
CA GLU A 136 18.50 10.37 10.03
C GLU A 136 16.96 10.32 9.96
N SER A 137 16.39 10.16 8.77
CA SER A 137 14.96 10.00 8.57
C SER A 137 14.48 8.60 8.98
N THR A 138 13.25 8.51 9.44
CA THR A 138 12.63 7.22 9.77
C THR A 138 11.91 6.62 8.56
N PHE A 139 11.94 5.30 8.43
CA PHE A 139 11.17 4.60 7.40
C PHE A 139 9.66 4.92 7.47
N ALA A 140 9.15 5.18 8.68
CA ALA A 140 7.77 5.61 8.85
C ALA A 140 7.47 6.92 8.13
N ASN A 141 8.42 7.85 8.04
CA ASN A 141 8.25 9.10 7.31
C ASN A 141 8.13 8.88 5.80
N ALA A 142 8.92 7.95 5.25
CA ALA A 142 8.82 7.58 3.84
C ALA A 142 7.44 6.97 3.53
N ILE A 143 6.98 6.04 4.35
CA ILE A 143 5.64 5.46 4.19
C ILE A 143 4.55 6.53 4.31
N ASN A 144 4.63 7.43 5.28
CA ASN A 144 3.65 8.50 5.44
C ASN A 144 3.56 9.42 4.20
N ILE A 145 4.70 9.75 3.58
CA ILE A 145 4.68 10.55 2.33
C ILE A 145 4.09 9.76 1.16
N LEU A 146 4.38 8.48 1.03
CA LEU A 146 3.77 7.64 -0.01
C LEU A 146 2.25 7.51 0.19
N ASP A 147 1.78 7.42 1.45
CA ASP A 147 0.36 7.49 1.77
C ASP A 147 -0.25 8.84 1.36
N GLU A 148 0.45 9.95 1.62
CA GLU A 148 -0.01 11.27 1.20
C GLU A 148 -0.11 11.40 -0.33
N MET A 149 0.81 10.80 -1.10
CA MET A 149 0.70 10.73 -2.57
C MET A 149 -0.55 9.97 -3.00
N THR A 150 -0.83 8.82 -2.37
CA THR A 150 -2.01 8.01 -2.64
C THR A 150 -3.30 8.74 -2.28
N ILE A 151 -3.36 9.38 -1.10
CA ILE A 151 -4.52 10.16 -0.63
C ILE A 151 -4.77 11.37 -1.54
N SER A 152 -3.72 11.98 -2.08
CA SER A 152 -3.80 13.12 -3.01
C SER A 152 -4.09 12.69 -4.45
N ASP A 153 -4.31 11.38 -4.68
CA ASP A 153 -4.60 10.81 -6.00
C ASP A 153 -3.50 11.18 -7.02
N ILE A 154 -2.24 10.96 -6.62
CA ILE A 154 -1.09 11.07 -7.51
C ILE A 154 -0.81 9.70 -8.11
N PRO A 155 -0.88 9.54 -9.45
CA PRO A 155 -0.68 8.24 -10.08
C PRO A 155 0.74 7.69 -9.85
N PRO A 156 0.91 6.37 -9.75
CA PRO A 156 2.23 5.75 -9.78
C PRO A 156 2.95 6.10 -11.09
N GLY A 157 4.15 6.66 -11.00
CA GLY A 157 4.88 7.18 -12.17
C GLY A 157 5.06 8.69 -12.15
N HIS A 158 4.29 9.42 -11.34
CA HIS A 158 4.45 10.84 -11.07
C HIS A 158 5.20 11.12 -9.75
N TYR A 159 5.71 10.10 -9.12
CA TYR A 159 6.62 10.21 -7.98
C TYR A 159 7.69 9.11 -8.02
N ALA A 160 8.88 9.44 -7.55
CA ALA A 160 10.00 8.51 -7.47
C ALA A 160 10.81 8.79 -6.21
N GLU A 161 11.37 7.74 -5.62
CA GLU A 161 12.36 7.87 -4.56
C GLU A 161 13.75 7.89 -5.17
N VAL A 162 14.56 8.85 -4.75
CA VAL A 162 15.92 9.07 -5.24
C VAL A 162 16.83 9.34 -4.06
N ASN A 163 18.07 8.90 -4.15
CA ASN A 163 19.06 9.16 -3.12
C ASN A 163 19.29 10.67 -2.94
N ILE A 164 19.43 11.09 -1.70
CA ILE A 164 19.74 12.48 -1.35
C ILE A 164 21.17 12.83 -1.79
N SER A 165 21.37 14.06 -2.23
CA SER A 165 22.71 14.55 -2.57
C SER A 165 23.41 15.15 -1.35
N GLU A 166 24.76 15.19 -1.39
CA GLU A 166 25.55 15.80 -0.30
C GLU A 166 25.22 17.28 -0.06
N THR A 167 24.86 18.00 -1.11
CA THR A 167 24.44 19.41 -1.02
C THR A 167 23.13 19.56 -0.27
N GLU A 168 22.17 18.71 -0.53
CA GLU A 168 20.86 18.69 0.14
C GLU A 168 21.00 18.29 1.61
N GLN A 169 21.85 17.30 1.91
CA GLN A 169 22.14 16.92 3.30
C GLN A 169 22.73 18.08 4.10
N LYS A 170 23.65 18.83 3.51
CA LYS A 170 24.23 20.02 4.16
C LYS A 170 23.16 21.07 4.46
N LEU A 171 22.25 21.32 3.52
CA LEU A 171 21.16 22.28 3.71
C LEU A 171 20.18 21.85 4.81
N ILE A 172 19.88 20.57 4.90
CA ILE A 172 19.08 20.03 6.02
C ILE A 172 19.77 20.34 7.33
N ARG A 173 21.03 19.96 7.49
CA ARG A 173 21.79 20.18 8.73
C ARG A 173 21.95 21.67 9.09
N GLU A 174 22.17 22.54 8.12
CA GLU A 174 22.21 23.98 8.34
C GLU A 174 20.85 24.51 8.85
N THR A 175 19.77 24.04 8.23
CA THR A 175 18.41 24.44 8.62
C THR A 175 18.03 23.90 10.01
N GLU A 176 18.42 22.68 10.32
CA GLU A 176 18.23 22.07 11.65
C GLU A 176 19.00 22.82 12.74
N ALA A 177 20.24 23.21 12.44
CA ALA A 177 21.06 23.99 13.36
C ALA A 177 20.47 25.38 13.66
N VAL A 178 19.90 26.03 12.64
CA VAL A 178 19.20 27.32 12.80
C VAL A 178 17.93 27.18 13.61
N ASN A 179 17.17 26.09 13.40
CA ASN A 179 15.89 25.86 14.09
C ASN A 179 16.03 25.19 15.46
N ASN A 180 17.26 24.98 15.98
CA ASN A 180 17.53 24.29 17.26
C ASN A 180 16.88 22.88 17.35
N ILE A 181 16.73 22.18 16.26
CA ILE A 181 16.26 20.79 16.22
C ILE A 181 17.45 19.91 16.66
N LYS A 182 17.36 19.36 17.88
CA LYS A 182 18.39 18.51 18.47
C LYS A 182 18.10 17.03 18.24
#